data_1a76edbef40ab4b87a45ccca8e67775b
#
_entry.id   1a76edbef40ab4b87a45ccca8e67775b
#
_cell.length_a   1.000
_cell.length_b   1.000
_cell.length_c   1.000
_cell.angle_alpha   90.00
_cell.angle_beta   90.00
_cell.angle_gamma   90.00
#
_symmetry.space_group_name_H-M   'P 1'
#
loop_
_entity.id
_entity.type
_entity.pdbx_description
1 polymer ?
#
loop_
_entity_poly.entity_id
_entity_poly.type
_entity_poly.pdbx_seq_one_letter_code
_entity_poly.pdbx_strand_id
1 'polypeptide(L)'
;MILEHAVLDVVPGQETDFEWAFGEARELISASPGFLGLELLRCLETPSRYLLLVRWESVEAHTVGFRQGPSYERWSSLLHRFYSPFPVVEHYASALSTSASVV
;
A
#
# COMPACT_ATOMS: atom_id res chain seq x y z
N MET A 1 8.98 10.87 -8.70
CA MET A 1 8.22 10.10 -7.68
C MET A 1 6.84 9.78 -8.21
N ILE A 2 6.40 8.57 -8.01
CA ILE A 2 5.03 8.16 -8.33
C ILE A 2 4.34 7.62 -7.08
N LEU A 3 3.02 7.61 -7.09
CA LEU A 3 2.20 7.11 -6.00
C LEU A 3 1.45 5.86 -6.45
N GLU A 4 1.65 4.76 -5.74
CA GLU A 4 0.83 3.56 -5.87
C GLU A 4 -0.42 3.73 -4.99
N HIS A 5 -1.57 3.36 -5.51
CA HIS A 5 -2.87 3.49 -4.86
C HIS A 5 -3.64 2.18 -4.95
N ALA A 6 -4.11 1.70 -3.81
CA ALA A 6 -4.95 0.50 -3.75
C ALA A 6 -6.00 0.64 -2.64
N VAL A 7 -7.25 0.34 -2.96
CA VAL A 7 -8.33 0.23 -1.97
C VAL A 7 -8.43 -1.24 -1.55
N LEU A 8 -8.28 -1.49 -0.26
CA LEU A 8 -8.31 -2.84 0.32
C LEU A 8 -9.60 -3.02 1.11
N ASP A 9 -10.51 -3.83 0.59
CA ASP A 9 -11.74 -4.18 1.30
C ASP A 9 -11.46 -5.42 2.16
N VAL A 10 -11.11 -5.19 3.41
CA VAL A 10 -10.79 -6.25 4.37
C VAL A 10 -12.06 -6.98 4.80
N VAL A 11 -11.95 -8.28 5.00
CA VAL A 11 -13.08 -9.08 5.48
C VAL A 11 -13.54 -8.54 6.84
N PRO A 12 -14.82 -8.17 6.98
CA PRO A 12 -15.32 -7.61 8.24
C PRO A 12 -15.05 -8.53 9.42
N GLY A 13 -14.56 -7.96 10.51
CA GLY A 13 -14.15 -8.69 11.71
C GLY A 13 -12.68 -9.06 11.74
N GLN A 14 -11.96 -8.91 10.63
CA GLN A 14 -10.53 -9.25 10.55
C GLN A 14 -9.61 -8.02 10.52
N GLU A 15 -10.12 -6.86 10.85
CA GLU A 15 -9.35 -5.61 10.77
C GLU A 15 -8.12 -5.62 11.68
N THR A 16 -8.26 -6.11 12.90
CA THR A 16 -7.15 -6.17 13.85
C THR A 16 -6.06 -7.12 13.38
N ASP A 17 -6.44 -8.31 12.91
CA ASP A 17 -5.48 -9.28 12.39
C ASP A 17 -4.79 -8.77 11.12
N PHE A 18 -5.53 -8.07 10.27
CA PHE A 18 -4.97 -7.45 9.08
C PHE A 18 -3.91 -6.39 9.45
N GLU A 19 -4.22 -5.52 10.40
CA GLU A 19 -3.26 -4.48 10.82
C GLU A 19 -2.00 -5.07 11.44
N TRP A 20 -2.12 -6.16 12.19
CA TRP A 20 -0.98 -6.91 12.71
C TRP A 20 -0.12 -7.47 11.59
N ALA A 21 -0.75 -8.16 10.63
CA ALA A 21 -0.04 -8.73 9.48
C ALA A 21 0.62 -7.63 8.64
N PHE A 22 -0.05 -6.49 8.48
CA PHE A 22 0.50 -5.36 7.74
C PHE A 22 1.72 -4.76 8.46
N GLY A 23 1.71 -4.74 9.78
CA GLY A 23 2.85 -4.32 10.58
C GLY A 23 4.11 -5.13 10.30
N GLU A 24 3.97 -6.43 10.05
CA GLU A 24 5.09 -7.28 9.61
C GLU A 24 5.43 -7.05 8.13
N ALA A 25 4.40 -7.01 7.28
CA ALA A 25 4.58 -6.93 5.84
C ALA A 25 5.28 -5.63 5.40
N ARG A 26 5.05 -4.54 6.10
CA ARG A 26 5.68 -3.24 5.75
C ARG A 26 7.20 -3.29 5.76
N GLU A 27 7.80 -4.16 6.57
CA GLU A 27 9.25 -4.33 6.59
C GLU A 27 9.78 -4.90 5.27
N LEU A 28 8.97 -5.72 4.60
CA LEU A 28 9.34 -6.32 3.32
C LEU A 28 9.35 -5.29 2.19
N ILE A 29 8.30 -4.49 2.10
CA ILE A 29 8.20 -3.50 1.03
C ILE A 29 9.15 -2.32 1.24
N SER A 30 9.35 -1.92 2.50
CA SER A 30 10.24 -0.79 2.81
C SER A 30 11.71 -1.08 2.53
N ALA A 31 12.09 -2.35 2.46
CA ALA A 31 13.45 -2.75 2.10
C ALA A 31 13.68 -2.79 0.59
N SER A 32 12.64 -2.62 -0.23
CA SER A 32 12.76 -2.69 -1.68
C SER A 32 13.43 -1.43 -2.25
N PRO A 33 14.40 -1.57 -3.17
CA PRO A 33 15.02 -0.40 -3.79
C PRO A 33 13.99 0.48 -4.49
N GLY A 34 14.11 1.79 -4.29
CA GLY A 34 13.17 2.75 -4.86
C GLY A 34 11.94 3.02 -4.01
N PHE A 35 11.78 2.33 -2.90
CA PHE A 35 10.72 2.62 -1.93
C PHE A 35 11.01 3.97 -1.24
N LEU A 36 10.00 4.86 -1.18
CA LEU A 36 10.15 6.18 -0.56
C LEU A 36 9.28 6.37 0.69
N GLY A 37 8.21 5.61 0.81
CA GLY A 37 7.34 5.67 1.98
C GLY A 37 5.97 5.07 1.70
N LEU A 38 5.22 4.79 2.76
CA LEU A 38 3.85 4.30 2.61
C LEU A 38 2.96 4.82 3.75
N GLU A 39 1.67 4.82 3.47
CA GLU A 39 0.63 5.03 4.46
C GLU A 39 -0.45 3.98 4.25
N LEU A 40 -0.95 3.44 5.35
CA LEU A 40 -2.15 2.64 5.36
C LEU A 40 -3.20 3.41 6.16
N LEU A 41 -4.26 3.82 5.49
CA LEU A 41 -5.32 4.63 6.08
C LEU A 41 -6.59 3.81 6.20
N ARG A 42 -7.31 3.97 7.30
CA ARG A 42 -8.58 3.28 7.51
C ARG A 42 -9.72 4.25 7.18
N CYS A 43 -10.68 3.80 6.39
CA CYS A 43 -11.85 4.60 6.04
C CYS A 43 -12.74 4.82 7.27
N LEU A 44 -13.11 6.07 7.55
CA LEU A 44 -13.95 6.39 8.70
C LEU A 44 -15.40 5.96 8.47
N GLU A 45 -15.90 6.11 7.24
CA GLU A 45 -17.29 5.76 6.88
C GLU A 45 -17.48 4.26 6.68
N THR A 46 -16.44 3.54 6.25
CA THR A 46 -16.46 2.09 6.01
C THR A 46 -15.31 1.46 6.77
N PRO A 47 -15.49 1.05 8.04
CA PRO A 47 -14.38 0.68 8.92
C PRO A 47 -13.54 -0.54 8.48
N SER A 48 -14.06 -1.37 7.59
CA SER A 48 -13.31 -2.51 7.04
C SER A 48 -12.53 -2.16 5.75
N ARG A 49 -12.68 -0.94 5.26
CA ARG A 49 -11.97 -0.48 4.06
C ARG A 49 -10.72 0.29 4.43
N TYR A 50 -9.63 -0.04 3.75
CA TYR A 50 -8.35 0.63 3.90
C TYR A 50 -7.90 1.20 2.57
N LEU A 51 -7.11 2.27 2.65
CA LEU A 51 -6.45 2.88 1.51
C LEU A 51 -4.95 2.71 1.69
N LEU A 52 -4.31 2.02 0.76
CA LEU A 52 -2.85 1.88 0.73
C LEU A 52 -2.28 2.87 -0.26
N LEU A 53 -1.37 3.70 0.22
CA LEU A 53 -0.63 4.66 -0.59
C LEU A 53 0.86 4.38 -0.41
N VAL A 54 1.56 4.11 -1.51
CA VAL A 54 3.00 3.87 -1.48
C VAL A 54 3.69 4.80 -2.44
N ARG A 55 4.71 5.49 -1.97
CA ARG A 55 5.54 6.36 -2.80
C ARG A 55 6.76 5.59 -3.28
N TRP A 56 6.99 5.65 -4.60
CA TRP A 56 8.09 4.98 -5.29
C TRP A 56 8.86 5.96 -6.14
N GLU A 57 10.15 5.69 -6.36
CA GLU A 57 10.94 6.49 -7.31
C GLU A 57 10.41 6.38 -8.73
N SER A 58 9.91 5.20 -9.12
CA SER A 58 9.39 4.93 -10.45
C SER A 58 8.33 3.82 -10.39
N VAL A 59 7.55 3.68 -11.47
CA VAL A 59 6.60 2.57 -11.61
C VAL A 59 7.34 1.23 -11.59
N GLU A 60 8.49 1.16 -12.24
CA GLU A 60 9.30 -0.07 -12.34
C GLU A 60 9.86 -0.51 -10.99
N ALA A 61 10.17 0.41 -10.10
CA ALA A 61 10.59 0.07 -8.74
C ALA A 61 9.52 -0.78 -8.04
N HIS A 62 8.25 -0.48 -8.27
CA HIS A 62 7.14 -1.27 -7.76
C HIS A 62 6.89 -2.53 -8.58
N THR A 63 6.62 -2.39 -9.87
CA THR A 63 6.11 -3.50 -10.70
C THR A 63 7.16 -4.55 -11.02
N VAL A 64 8.42 -4.16 -11.11
CA VAL A 64 9.56 -5.05 -11.37
C VAL A 64 10.35 -5.29 -10.09
N GLY A 65 10.83 -4.21 -9.46
CA GLY A 65 11.70 -4.32 -8.30
C GLY A 65 11.06 -5.07 -7.13
N PHE A 66 9.84 -4.68 -6.75
CA PHE A 66 9.14 -5.32 -5.63
C PHE A 66 8.34 -6.54 -6.07
N ARG A 67 7.43 -6.40 -7.03
CA ARG A 67 6.53 -7.50 -7.44
C ARG A 67 7.25 -8.71 -8.01
N GLN A 68 8.38 -8.51 -8.67
CA GLN A 68 9.19 -9.61 -9.21
C GLN A 68 10.41 -9.91 -8.33
N GLY A 69 10.51 -9.22 -7.20
CA GLY A 69 11.60 -9.38 -6.26
C GLY A 69 11.35 -10.51 -5.25
N PRO A 70 12.36 -10.80 -4.41
CA PRO A 70 12.32 -11.95 -3.51
C PRO A 70 11.32 -11.82 -2.35
N SER A 71 10.91 -10.62 -2.00
CA SER A 71 10.04 -10.38 -0.83
C SER A 71 8.55 -10.41 -1.15
N TYR A 72 8.17 -10.39 -2.42
CA TYR A 72 6.75 -10.25 -2.78
C TYR A 72 5.92 -11.47 -2.39
N GLU A 73 6.49 -12.67 -2.50
CA GLU A 73 5.79 -13.89 -2.12
C GLU A 73 5.40 -13.87 -0.63
N ARG A 74 6.31 -13.44 0.21
CA ARG A 74 6.05 -13.30 1.65
C ARG A 74 5.01 -12.22 1.93
N TRP A 75 5.09 -11.08 1.25
CA TRP A 75 4.11 -10.01 1.30
C TRP A 75 2.72 -10.53 0.96
N SER A 76 2.62 -11.25 -0.15
CA SER A 76 1.38 -11.86 -0.63
C SER A 76 0.80 -12.85 0.38
N SER A 77 1.64 -13.72 0.93
CA SER A 77 1.24 -14.71 1.94
C SER A 77 0.70 -14.08 3.21
N LEU A 78 1.25 -12.95 3.62
CA LEU A 78 0.81 -12.25 4.82
C LEU A 78 -0.52 -11.52 4.62
N LEU A 79 -0.78 -10.97 3.43
CA LEU A 79 -1.82 -9.97 3.25
C LEU A 79 -3.00 -10.38 2.38
N HIS A 80 -2.77 -11.11 1.29
CA HIS A 80 -3.81 -11.27 0.26
C HIS A 80 -5.06 -11.99 0.75
N ARG A 81 -4.98 -12.81 1.78
CA ARG A 81 -6.13 -13.50 2.36
C ARG A 81 -7.13 -12.58 3.06
N PHE A 82 -6.70 -11.35 3.42
CA PHE A 82 -7.51 -10.47 4.22
C PHE A 82 -8.50 -9.63 3.42
N TYR A 83 -8.29 -9.47 2.13
CA TYR A 83 -9.15 -8.59 1.33
C TYR A 83 -9.71 -9.28 0.11
N SER A 84 -10.98 -8.96 -0.16
CA SER A 84 -11.74 -9.44 -1.30
C SER A 84 -12.74 -8.36 -1.70
N PRO A 85 -12.85 -8.04 -3.00
CA PRO A 85 -12.07 -8.60 -4.12
C PRO A 85 -10.61 -8.17 -4.08
N PHE A 86 -9.77 -8.79 -4.91
CA PHE A 86 -8.38 -8.36 -5.06
C PHE A 86 -8.39 -6.93 -5.62
N PRO A 87 -7.58 -6.03 -5.06
CA PRO A 87 -7.67 -4.60 -5.40
C PRO A 87 -7.15 -4.31 -6.80
N VAL A 88 -7.72 -3.28 -7.42
CA VAL A 88 -7.12 -2.64 -8.58
C VAL A 88 -6.02 -1.72 -8.07
N VAL A 89 -4.80 -1.93 -8.54
CA VAL A 89 -3.65 -1.11 -8.18
C VAL A 89 -3.37 -0.13 -9.31
N GLU A 90 -3.33 1.15 -8.98
CA GLU A 90 -3.10 2.22 -9.95
C GLU A 90 -1.93 3.09 -9.51
N HIS A 91 -1.28 3.71 -10.48
CA HIS A 91 -0.14 4.61 -10.22
C HIS A 91 -0.53 6.02 -10.63
N TYR A 92 -0.12 6.99 -9.81
CA TYR A 92 -0.42 8.39 -10.00
C TYR A 92 0.87 9.20 -9.99
N ALA A 93 0.95 10.17 -10.89
CA ALA A 93 1.98 11.20 -10.86
C ALA A 93 1.32 12.53 -10.50
N SER A 94 2.06 13.44 -9.89
CA SER A 94 1.51 14.75 -9.54
C SER A 94 1.16 15.54 -10.81
N ALA A 95 -0.07 16.05 -10.86
CA ALA A 95 -0.49 17.00 -11.90
C ALA A 95 -0.43 18.43 -11.37
N LEU A 96 -0.79 18.61 -10.10
CA LEU A 96 -0.80 19.92 -9.46
C LEU A 96 -0.79 19.72 -7.95
N SER A 97 0.01 20.52 -7.24
CA SER A 97 0.01 20.49 -5.78
C SER A 97 0.09 21.90 -5.23
N THR A 98 -0.53 22.12 -4.09
CA THR A 98 -0.49 23.39 -3.36
C THR A 98 -0.42 23.07 -1.88
N SER A 99 0.52 23.71 -1.18
CA SER A 99 0.61 23.59 0.28
C SER A 99 -0.15 24.73 0.95
N ALA A 100 -0.68 24.45 2.14
CA ALA A 100 -1.25 25.51 2.96
C ALA A 100 -0.15 26.52 3.35
N SER A 101 -0.50 27.80 3.32
CA SER A 101 0.42 28.83 3.79
C SER A 101 0.54 28.73 5.32
N VAL A 102 1.79 28.85 5.80
CA VAL A 102 2.11 29.01 7.23
C VAL A 102 2.49 30.45 7.42
N VAL A 103 1.73 31.15 8.23
CA VAL A 103 1.94 32.58 8.50
C VAL A 103 2.42 32.78 9.91
#